data_2dffa42c9924f4f69602545a0378ee38
#
_entry.id   2dffa42c9924f4f69602545a0378ee38
#
_cell.length_a   1.000
_cell.length_b   1.000
_cell.length_c   1.000
_cell.angle_alpha   90.00
_cell.angle_beta   90.00
_cell.angle_gamma   90.00
#
_symmetry.space_group_name_H-M   'P 1'
#
loop_
_entity.id
_entity.type
_entity.pdbx_description
1 polymer ?
#
loop_
_entity_poly.entity_id
_entity_poly.type
_entity_poly.pdbx_seq_one_letter_code
_entity_poly.pdbx_strand_id
1 'polypeptide(L)'
;TRLFFAVLLLATTVLISVPLGGLVSMVISRELEGALALLSIMALQLLVDPSDAWAKALPLWSTRELTSVAIGVEGAGDATGGILHFTATMGICLLLAWTANAVRLRPVLIPPPSPDPPALGSVE
;
A
#
# COMPACT_ATOMS: atom_id res chain seq x y z
N THR A 1 9.98 -21.29 18.60
CA THR A 1 9.95 -21.34 17.11
C THR A 1 8.63 -20.76 16.58
N ARG A 2 7.45 -21.15 17.10
CA ARG A 2 6.14 -20.63 16.67
C ARG A 2 5.98 -19.13 16.90
N LEU A 3 6.48 -18.62 18.04
CA LEU A 3 6.46 -17.20 18.37
C LEU A 3 7.25 -16.37 17.34
N PHE A 4 8.40 -16.88 16.92
CA PHE A 4 9.21 -16.22 15.90
C PHE A 4 8.45 -16.07 14.57
N PHE A 5 7.79 -17.15 14.11
CA PHE A 5 6.97 -17.09 12.89
C PHE A 5 5.78 -16.15 13.05
N ALA A 6 5.13 -16.10 14.20
CA ALA A 6 4.03 -15.18 14.46
C ALA A 6 4.49 -13.72 14.40
N VAL A 7 5.64 -13.39 15.00
CA VAL A 7 6.23 -12.04 14.96
C VAL A 7 6.64 -11.67 13.53
N LEU A 8 7.27 -12.60 12.81
CA LEU A 8 7.65 -12.37 11.41
C LEU A 8 6.42 -12.10 10.53
N LEU A 9 5.36 -12.86 10.74
CA LEU A 9 4.10 -12.71 10.04
C LEU A 9 3.44 -11.36 10.32
N LEU A 10 3.42 -10.95 11.58
CA LEU A 10 2.93 -9.64 11.98
C LEU A 10 3.74 -8.52 11.31
N ALA A 11 5.06 -8.63 11.35
CA ALA A 11 5.96 -7.67 10.73
C ALA A 11 5.74 -7.57 9.22
N THR A 12 5.59 -8.69 8.53
CA THR A 12 5.33 -8.71 7.08
C THR A 12 3.96 -8.11 6.74
N THR A 13 2.94 -8.37 7.56
CA THR A 13 1.60 -7.78 7.38
C THR A 13 1.62 -6.26 7.54
N VAL A 14 2.29 -5.76 8.57
CA VAL A 14 2.46 -4.32 8.78
C VAL A 14 3.24 -3.69 7.63
N LEU A 15 4.31 -4.35 7.19
CA LEU A 15 5.18 -3.85 6.12
C LEU A 15 4.42 -3.69 4.79
N ILE A 16 3.52 -4.60 4.45
CA ILE A 16 2.71 -4.50 3.22
C ILE A 16 1.56 -3.49 3.37
N SER A 17 1.04 -3.31 4.58
CA SER A 17 -0.07 -2.40 4.85
C SER A 17 0.31 -0.93 4.65
N VAL A 18 1.55 -0.56 4.93
CA VAL A 18 2.05 0.82 4.79
C VAL A 18 2.00 1.32 3.35
N PRO A 19 2.63 0.65 2.36
CA PRO A 19 2.55 1.11 0.97
C PRO A 19 1.14 0.98 0.39
N LEU A 20 0.38 -0.03 0.81
CA LEU A 20 -1.00 -0.20 0.37
C LEU A 20 -1.88 0.96 0.86
N GLY A 21 -1.77 1.33 2.14
CA GLY A 21 -2.46 2.49 2.71
C GLY A 21 -2.06 3.79 2.03
N GLY A 22 -0.76 3.96 1.73
CA GLY A 22 -0.24 5.09 0.99
C GLY A 22 -0.84 5.20 -0.42
N LEU A 23 -0.94 4.09 -1.15
CA LEU A 23 -1.57 4.07 -2.47
C LEU A 23 -3.06 4.43 -2.41
N VAL A 24 -3.80 3.86 -1.46
CA VAL A 24 -5.23 4.17 -1.29
C VAL A 24 -5.42 5.65 -0.96
N SER A 25 -4.60 6.23 -0.08
CA SER A 25 -4.67 7.66 0.25
C SER A 25 -4.32 8.59 -0.92
N MET A 26 -3.55 8.11 -1.88
CA MET A 26 -3.23 8.86 -3.10
C MET A 26 -4.39 8.88 -4.10
N VAL A 27 -5.15 7.81 -4.15
CA VAL A 27 -6.31 7.68 -5.07
C VAL A 27 -7.55 8.31 -4.46
N ILE A 28 -7.74 8.12 -3.16
CA ILE A 28 -8.92 8.57 -2.42
C ILE A 28 -8.47 9.68 -1.46
N SER A 29 -8.84 10.92 -1.80
CA SER A 29 -8.45 12.10 -1.02
C SER A 29 -9.25 12.28 0.29
N ARG A 30 -10.29 11.50 0.50
CA ARG A 30 -11.12 11.54 1.71
C ARG A 30 -10.78 10.37 2.62
N GLU A 31 -10.39 10.66 3.85
CA GLU A 31 -9.94 9.66 4.83
C GLU A 31 -10.98 8.57 5.09
N LEU A 32 -12.25 8.94 5.20
CA LEU A 32 -13.34 8.00 5.44
C LEU A 32 -13.54 7.03 4.27
N GLU A 33 -13.52 7.54 3.05
CA GLU A 33 -13.68 6.73 1.84
C GLU A 33 -12.48 5.78 1.66
N GLY A 34 -11.27 6.26 1.96
CA GLY A 34 -10.06 5.44 1.97
C GLY A 34 -10.11 4.31 2.98
N ALA A 35 -10.57 4.59 4.20
CA ALA A 35 -10.75 3.58 5.23
C ALA A 35 -11.80 2.53 4.84
N LEU A 36 -12.92 2.96 4.26
CA LEU A 36 -13.97 2.05 3.78
C LEU A 36 -13.47 1.18 2.62
N ALA A 37 -12.67 1.74 1.71
CA ALA A 37 -12.07 0.98 0.61
C ALA A 37 -11.13 -0.10 1.13
N LEU A 38 -10.26 0.22 2.10
CA LEU A 38 -9.37 -0.76 2.73
C LEU A 38 -10.14 -1.85 3.46
N LEU A 39 -11.16 -1.48 4.23
CA LEU A 39 -12.05 -2.43 4.91
C LEU A 39 -12.75 -3.35 3.91
N SER A 40 -13.21 -2.82 2.78
CA SER A 40 -13.86 -3.61 1.72
C SER A 40 -12.88 -4.60 1.09
N ILE A 41 -11.65 -4.19 0.83
CA ILE A 41 -10.60 -5.08 0.31
C ILE A 41 -10.31 -6.19 1.32
N MET A 42 -10.20 -5.85 2.61
CA MET A 42 -9.96 -6.84 3.67
C MET A 42 -11.14 -7.81 3.81
N ALA A 43 -12.37 -7.32 3.79
CA ALA A 43 -13.57 -8.16 3.85
C ALA A 43 -13.66 -9.11 2.64
N LEU A 44 -13.37 -8.60 1.44
CA LEU A 44 -13.35 -9.42 0.23
C LEU A 44 -12.35 -10.57 0.33
N GLN A 45 -11.19 -10.33 0.93
CA GLN A 45 -10.16 -11.36 1.11
C GLN A 45 -10.58 -12.47 2.08
N LEU A 46 -11.45 -12.16 3.04
CA LEU A 46 -12.00 -13.17 3.96
C LEU A 46 -13.10 -14.02 3.31
N LEU A 47 -13.79 -13.47 2.30
CA LEU A 47 -14.89 -14.13 1.60
C LEU A 47 -14.42 -15.02 0.44
N VAL A 48 -13.28 -14.70 -0.17
CA VAL A 48 -12.74 -15.45 -1.31
C VAL A 48 -12.07 -16.72 -0.83
N ASP A 49 -12.40 -17.85 -1.46
CA ASP A 49 -11.74 -19.13 -1.19
C ASP A 49 -10.25 -19.05 -1.57
N PRO A 50 -9.34 -19.46 -0.68
CA PRO A 50 -7.90 -19.40 -0.95
C PRO A 50 -7.46 -20.26 -2.14
N SER A 51 -8.23 -21.25 -2.53
CA SER A 51 -7.96 -22.12 -3.69
C SER A 51 -8.26 -21.44 -5.02
N ASP A 52 -9.05 -20.38 -5.03
CA ASP A 52 -9.42 -19.67 -6.24
C ASP A 52 -8.25 -18.89 -6.84
N ALA A 53 -8.17 -18.88 -8.18
CA ALA A 53 -7.15 -18.11 -8.89
C ALA A 53 -7.21 -16.60 -8.56
N TRP A 54 -8.39 -16.07 -8.27
CA TRP A 54 -8.62 -14.70 -7.86
C TRP A 54 -8.04 -14.36 -6.48
N ALA A 55 -7.98 -15.35 -5.58
CA ALA A 55 -7.37 -15.17 -4.27
C ALA A 55 -5.91 -14.74 -4.39
N LYS A 56 -5.20 -15.28 -5.39
CA LYS A 56 -3.79 -14.95 -5.66
C LYS A 56 -3.58 -13.52 -6.17
N ALA A 57 -4.62 -12.89 -6.71
CA ALA A 57 -4.56 -11.49 -7.12
C ALA A 57 -4.69 -10.51 -5.94
N LEU A 58 -5.13 -10.98 -4.78
CA LEU A 58 -5.33 -10.14 -3.61
C LEU A 58 -4.01 -9.90 -2.85
N PRO A 59 -3.75 -8.67 -2.39
CA PRO A 59 -2.46 -8.29 -1.81
C PRO A 59 -2.10 -9.02 -0.52
N LEU A 60 -3.07 -9.50 0.26
CA LEU A 60 -2.84 -10.22 1.51
C LEU A 60 -2.91 -11.75 1.36
N TRP A 61 -3.00 -12.28 0.15
CA TRP A 61 -2.98 -13.73 -0.08
C TRP A 61 -1.73 -14.39 0.51
N SER A 62 -0.57 -13.77 0.30
CA SER A 62 0.70 -14.23 0.87
C SER A 62 0.70 -14.31 2.39
N THR A 63 0.10 -13.33 3.06
CA THR A 63 -0.01 -13.33 4.53
C THR A 63 -0.85 -14.50 5.02
N ARG A 64 -1.95 -14.79 4.33
CA ARG A 64 -2.84 -15.91 4.65
C ARG A 64 -2.13 -17.25 4.45
N GLU A 65 -1.40 -17.39 3.35
CA GLU A 65 -0.62 -18.59 3.03
C GLU A 65 0.50 -18.83 4.05
N LEU A 66 1.27 -17.80 4.36
CA LEU A 66 2.32 -17.88 5.37
C LEU A 66 1.77 -18.14 6.78
N THR A 67 0.56 -17.67 7.07
CA THR A 67 -0.11 -17.96 8.34
C THR A 67 -0.43 -19.44 8.44
N SER A 68 -1.02 -20.04 7.42
CA SER A 68 -1.36 -21.46 7.42
C SER A 68 -0.14 -22.35 7.61
N VAL A 69 0.98 -22.01 6.98
CA VAL A 69 2.28 -22.67 7.17
C VAL A 69 2.78 -22.49 8.61
N ALA A 70 2.69 -21.26 9.17
CA ALA A 70 3.20 -20.96 10.50
C ALA A 70 2.45 -21.70 11.63
N ILE A 71 1.14 -21.88 11.49
CA ILE A 71 0.31 -22.63 12.46
C ILE A 71 0.32 -24.15 12.23
N GLY A 72 0.95 -24.62 11.15
CA GLY A 72 1.14 -26.03 10.87
C GLY A 72 -0.15 -26.74 10.45
N VAL A 73 -1.00 -26.07 9.67
CA VAL A 73 -2.19 -26.72 9.07
C VAL A 73 -1.71 -27.73 8.03
N GLU A 74 -2.10 -28.99 8.18
CA GLU A 74 -1.78 -30.05 7.20
C GLU A 74 -2.38 -29.70 5.84
N GLY A 75 -1.55 -29.76 4.79
CA GLY A 75 -1.91 -29.30 3.45
C GLY A 75 -1.80 -27.77 3.28
N ALA A 76 -1.25 -27.09 4.27
CA ALA A 76 -0.93 -25.69 4.17
C ALA A 76 0.06 -25.44 3.02
N GLY A 77 -0.27 -24.45 2.27
CA GLY A 77 0.30 -24.14 1.00
C GLY A 77 1.79 -23.96 0.89
N ASP A 78 2.21 -23.55 -0.26
CA ASP A 78 3.59 -23.35 -0.63
C ASP A 78 4.16 -22.09 0.04
N ALA A 79 4.98 -22.28 1.08
CA ALA A 79 5.69 -21.17 1.73
C ALA A 79 6.52 -20.36 0.73
N THR A 80 7.10 -21.02 -0.28
CA THR A 80 7.89 -20.37 -1.32
C THR A 80 7.01 -19.48 -2.20
N GLY A 81 5.83 -19.96 -2.59
CA GLY A 81 4.83 -19.19 -3.32
C GLY A 81 4.34 -17.98 -2.52
N GLY A 82 4.10 -18.15 -1.22
CA GLY A 82 3.73 -17.07 -0.31
C GLY A 82 4.79 -15.97 -0.23
N ILE A 83 6.06 -16.34 -0.07
CA ILE A 83 7.18 -15.39 -0.02
C ILE A 83 7.36 -14.67 -1.37
N LEU A 84 7.30 -15.40 -2.46
CA LEU A 84 7.43 -14.83 -3.80
C LEU A 84 6.31 -13.82 -4.08
N HIS A 85 5.08 -14.19 -3.78
CA HIS A 85 3.92 -13.30 -3.93
C HIS A 85 4.03 -12.06 -3.03
N PHE A 86 4.46 -12.22 -1.78
CA PHE A 86 4.71 -11.10 -0.87
C PHE A 86 5.72 -10.13 -1.45
N THR A 87 6.87 -10.64 -1.93
CA THR A 87 7.94 -9.82 -2.49
C THR A 87 7.48 -9.09 -3.75
N ALA A 88 6.75 -9.78 -4.64
CA ALA A 88 6.20 -9.19 -5.86
C ALA A 88 5.18 -8.09 -5.54
N THR A 89 4.22 -8.36 -4.65
CA THR A 89 3.20 -7.38 -4.25
C THR A 89 3.82 -6.16 -3.60
N MET A 90 4.80 -6.37 -2.70
CA MET A 90 5.53 -5.29 -2.06
C MET A 90 6.27 -4.43 -3.10
N GLY A 91 6.98 -5.06 -4.04
CA GLY A 91 7.69 -4.37 -5.10
C GLY A 91 6.75 -3.54 -5.99
N ILE A 92 5.61 -4.09 -6.37
CA ILE A 92 4.59 -3.37 -7.15
C ILE A 92 4.05 -2.18 -6.38
N CYS A 93 3.66 -2.37 -5.11
CA CYS A 93 3.14 -1.29 -4.27
C CYS A 93 4.15 -0.17 -4.08
N LEU A 94 5.41 -0.49 -3.83
CA LEU A 94 6.49 0.49 -3.68
C LEU A 94 6.75 1.24 -5.00
N LEU A 95 6.77 0.54 -6.13
CA LEU A 95 6.95 1.15 -7.45
C LEU A 95 5.81 2.13 -7.77
N LEU A 96 4.56 1.72 -7.52
CA LEU A 96 3.40 2.58 -7.71
C LEU A 96 3.41 3.78 -6.77
N ALA A 97 3.76 3.60 -5.51
CA ALA A 97 3.90 4.69 -4.55
C ALA A 97 5.02 5.67 -4.97
N TRP A 98 6.15 5.14 -5.43
CA TRP A 98 7.26 5.97 -5.91
C TRP A 98 6.87 6.77 -7.16
N THR A 99 6.25 6.13 -8.16
CA THR A 99 5.80 6.82 -9.38
C THR A 99 4.75 7.88 -9.09
N ALA A 100 3.78 7.58 -8.22
CA ALA A 100 2.74 8.53 -7.82
C ALA A 100 3.34 9.74 -7.08
N ASN A 101 4.32 9.53 -6.20
CA ASN A 101 5.04 10.60 -5.54
C ASN A 101 5.86 11.44 -6.53
N ALA A 102 6.57 10.80 -7.47
CA ALA A 102 7.36 11.50 -8.48
C ALA A 102 6.48 12.40 -9.38
N VAL A 103 5.24 11.97 -9.66
CA VAL A 103 4.29 12.77 -10.42
C VAL A 103 3.73 13.95 -9.60
N ARG A 104 3.43 13.74 -8.32
CA ARG A 104 2.88 14.78 -7.44
C ARG A 104 3.92 15.82 -7.00
N LEU A 105 5.16 15.42 -6.81
CA LEU A 105 6.25 16.29 -6.37
C LEU A 105 6.95 17.02 -7.54
N ARG A 106 6.32 17.14 -8.71
CA ARG A 106 6.83 18.02 -9.75
C ARG A 106 6.93 19.43 -9.16
N PRO A 107 8.12 20.07 -9.21
CA PRO A 107 8.28 21.40 -8.65
C PRO A 107 7.26 22.33 -9.31
N VAL A 108 6.38 22.91 -8.49
CA VAL A 108 5.57 24.04 -8.93
C VAL A 108 6.57 25.17 -9.11
N LEU A 109 6.85 25.51 -10.37
CA LEU A 109 7.63 26.70 -10.70
C LEU A 109 6.85 27.89 -10.14
N ILE A 110 7.27 28.36 -8.97
CA ILE A 110 6.76 29.63 -8.42
C ILE A 110 7.27 30.70 -9.36
N PRO A 111 6.39 31.42 -10.09
CA PRO A 111 6.83 32.50 -10.93
C PRO A 111 7.59 33.53 -10.06
N PRO A 112 8.66 34.13 -10.56
CA PRO A 112 9.36 35.14 -9.81
C PRO A 112 8.38 36.25 -9.39
N PRO A 113 8.54 36.83 -8.18
CA PRO A 113 7.67 37.90 -7.73
C PRO A 113 7.63 38.97 -8.82
N SER A 114 6.42 39.42 -9.17
CA SER A 114 6.25 40.51 -10.12
C SER A 114 7.03 41.73 -9.61
N PRO A 115 7.75 42.43 -10.45
CA PRO A 115 8.40 43.69 -10.04
C PRO A 115 7.34 44.61 -9.43
N ASP A 116 7.64 45.14 -8.26
CA ASP A 116 6.74 46.04 -7.56
C ASP A 116 6.25 47.13 -8.54
N PRO A 117 4.94 47.44 -8.54
CA PRO A 117 4.44 48.51 -9.36
C PRO A 117 5.23 49.79 -9.00
N PRO A 118 5.63 50.59 -9.99
CA PRO A 118 6.38 51.82 -9.72
C PRO A 118 5.60 52.62 -8.69
N ALA A 119 6.31 53.00 -7.62
CA ALA A 119 5.74 53.83 -6.56
C ALA A 119 5.09 55.03 -7.23
N LEU A 120 3.76 55.08 -7.19
CA LEU A 120 3.02 56.26 -7.65
C LEU A 120 3.54 57.45 -6.84
N GLY A 121 4.31 58.28 -7.51
CA GLY A 121 4.90 59.44 -6.90
C GLY A 121 3.85 60.23 -6.16
N SER A 122 4.16 60.57 -4.91
CA SER A 122 3.43 61.54 -4.11
C SER A 122 3.27 62.81 -4.94
N VAL A 123 2.06 63.03 -5.43
CA VAL A 123 1.70 64.33 -6.00
C VAL A 123 1.49 65.26 -4.79
N GLU A 124 2.45 66.14 -4.55
CA GLU A 124 2.26 67.31 -3.69
C GLU A 124 1.31 68.29 -4.36
#